data_57d863c798659061428b6598857d50b6
#
_entry.id   57d863c798659061428b6598857d50b6
#
_cell.length_a   1.000
_cell.length_b   1.000
_cell.length_c   1.000
_cell.angle_alpha   90.00
_cell.angle_beta   90.00
_cell.angle_gamma   90.00
#
_symmetry.space_group_name_H-M   'P 1'
#
loop_
_entity.id
_entity.type
_entity.pdbx_description
1 polymer ?
#
loop_
_entity_poly.entity_id
_entity_poly.type
_entity_poly.pdbx_seq_one_letter_code
_entity_poly.pdbx_strand_id
1 'polypeptide(L)'
;MKKLAFILALCVLFVAACALAEDAAYTEEVISISTERYDIPATVVIPTGEGPFPAVVMLHGTGSTRDEAGNGYLYAAPVLAEKYGVATIRIDFPGNGDSTADYMLYTFKSAVADAKAAAEYMAGLDNIDGDKIGVMGWSQGGTDALLACGWEPETFKSLVTWAGAPDMKLDGFFSEEDYNEAKENGFFVMEFDFRDSLNVSLEWCDDVWNTDVLAEFQKGYTGPVLAIAGTLDDTVDPVWSEKIVEASSNEASKTYFIEGMDHTFNVFAEEDLHSLYNAIDATGAFFAETLK
;
A
#
# COMPACT_ATOMS: atom_id res chain seq x y z
N MET A 1 32.52 18.73 43.80
CA MET A 1 33.20 17.78 42.88
C MET A 1 32.25 16.67 42.37
N LYS A 2 31.26 16.16 43.12
CA LYS A 2 30.36 15.10 42.63
C LYS A 2 29.30 15.55 41.60
N LYS A 3 28.96 16.84 41.50
CA LYS A 3 27.98 17.37 40.54
C LYS A 3 28.56 17.60 39.13
N LEU A 4 29.87 17.80 39.02
CA LEU A 4 30.52 18.02 37.72
C LEU A 4 30.75 16.71 36.95
N ALA A 5 30.94 15.58 37.65
CA ALA A 5 31.12 14.27 37.06
C ALA A 5 29.82 13.71 36.46
N PHE A 6 28.65 14.10 37.02
CA PHE A 6 27.34 13.64 36.53
C PHE A 6 26.93 14.36 35.23
N ILE A 7 27.26 15.63 35.08
CA ILE A 7 27.01 16.42 33.85
C ILE A 7 27.87 15.93 32.71
N LEU A 8 29.15 15.56 32.99
CA LEU A 8 30.06 15.05 31.96
C LEU A 8 29.65 13.66 31.45
N ALA A 9 29.12 12.79 32.32
CA ALA A 9 28.62 11.47 31.94
C ALA A 9 27.32 11.54 31.08
N LEU A 10 26.45 12.54 31.33
CA LEU A 10 25.23 12.74 30.54
C LEU A 10 25.55 13.29 29.13
N CYS A 11 26.53 14.19 29.02
CA CYS A 11 26.97 14.71 27.72
C CYS A 11 27.64 13.63 26.86
N VAL A 12 28.42 12.70 27.46
CA VAL A 12 29.08 11.61 26.73
C VAL A 12 28.05 10.57 26.22
N LEU A 13 26.98 10.31 27.00
CA LEU A 13 25.88 9.42 26.56
C LEU A 13 25.07 10.03 25.42
N PHE A 14 24.88 11.34 25.39
CA PHE A 14 24.17 12.02 24.30
C PHE A 14 24.95 12.06 22.99
N VAL A 15 26.28 12.23 23.06
CA VAL A 15 27.17 12.20 21.89
C VAL A 15 27.34 10.79 21.35
N ALA A 16 27.29 9.73 22.19
CA ALA A 16 27.34 8.35 21.75
C ALA A 16 26.02 7.91 21.06
N ALA A 17 24.85 8.46 21.45
CA ALA A 17 23.59 8.19 20.80
C ALA A 17 23.47 8.86 19.41
N CYS A 18 24.08 10.03 19.21
CA CYS A 18 24.14 10.67 17.88
C CYS A 18 25.13 9.98 16.91
N ALA A 19 26.17 9.34 17.41
CA ALA A 19 27.18 8.68 16.56
C ALA A 19 26.74 7.31 16.02
N LEU A 20 25.66 6.74 16.54
CA LEU A 20 25.12 5.44 16.06
C LEU A 20 24.01 5.61 15.01
N ALA A 21 23.62 6.83 14.67
CA ALA A 21 22.56 7.12 13.69
C ALA A 21 23.09 7.46 12.28
N GLU A 22 24.41 7.63 12.10
CA GLU A 22 25.01 8.05 10.82
C GLU A 22 25.21 6.91 9.81
N ASP A 23 24.99 5.62 10.19
CA ASP A 23 25.22 4.47 9.30
C ASP A 23 23.93 3.76 8.83
N ALA A 24 22.75 4.26 9.19
CA ALA A 24 21.50 3.63 8.74
C ALA A 24 21.21 4.00 7.27
N ALA A 25 20.91 3.00 6.43
CA ALA A 25 20.61 3.20 5.01
C ALA A 25 19.28 3.93 4.76
N TYR A 26 18.42 3.99 5.77
CA TYR A 26 17.10 4.68 5.75
C TYR A 26 16.72 5.13 7.15
N THR A 27 15.71 6.00 7.21
CA THR A 27 15.00 6.36 8.45
C THR A 27 13.59 5.80 8.40
N GLU A 28 13.03 5.41 9.56
CA GLU A 28 11.63 4.96 9.68
C GLU A 28 10.94 5.74 10.79
N GLU A 29 9.73 6.24 10.51
CA GLU A 29 8.93 7.04 11.45
C GLU A 29 7.47 6.63 11.38
N VAL A 30 6.86 6.39 12.56
CA VAL A 30 5.41 6.21 12.70
C VAL A 30 4.77 7.57 12.87
N ILE A 31 3.81 7.88 12.03
CA ILE A 31 3.12 9.17 11.99
C ILE A 31 1.60 8.99 11.97
N SER A 32 0.88 10.09 12.04
CA SER A 32 -0.56 10.16 11.81
C SER A 32 -0.86 11.35 10.90
N ILE A 33 -1.59 11.12 9.80
CA ILE A 33 -2.01 12.17 8.89
C ILE A 33 -3.40 12.61 9.32
N SER A 34 -3.54 13.87 9.78
CA SER A 34 -4.84 14.40 10.18
C SER A 34 -5.64 14.86 8.97
N THR A 35 -6.87 14.34 8.83
CA THR A 35 -7.84 14.75 7.82
C THR A 35 -9.11 15.30 8.47
N GLU A 36 -10.02 15.86 7.67
CA GLU A 36 -11.33 16.31 8.18
C GLU A 36 -12.23 15.15 8.63
N ARG A 37 -11.97 13.92 8.17
CA ARG A 37 -12.79 12.74 8.45
C ARG A 37 -12.31 11.94 9.66
N TYR A 38 -11.02 11.66 9.71
CA TYR A 38 -10.33 10.89 10.76
C TYR A 38 -8.83 11.02 10.57
N ASP A 39 -8.08 10.59 11.57
CA ASP A 39 -6.62 10.48 11.47
C ASP A 39 -6.24 9.17 10.79
N ILE A 40 -5.27 9.22 9.86
CA ILE A 40 -4.74 8.08 9.12
C ILE A 40 -3.40 7.70 9.72
N PRO A 41 -3.30 6.57 10.47
CA PRO A 41 -2.00 6.07 10.93
C PRO A 41 -1.15 5.63 9.75
N ALA A 42 0.14 5.95 9.81
CA ALA A 42 1.07 5.62 8.74
C ALA A 42 2.48 5.35 9.27
N THR A 43 3.29 4.67 8.46
CA THR A 43 4.73 4.54 8.67
C THR A 43 5.46 4.99 7.42
N VAL A 44 6.38 5.92 7.60
CA VAL A 44 7.22 6.50 6.53
C VAL A 44 8.61 5.92 6.61
N VAL A 45 9.14 5.47 5.46
CA VAL A 45 10.54 5.04 5.32
C VAL A 45 11.20 5.89 4.24
N ILE A 46 12.32 6.55 4.59
CA ILE A 46 13.02 7.46 3.69
C ILE A 46 14.48 7.06 3.58
N PRO A 47 15.03 6.91 2.36
CA PRO A 47 16.46 6.66 2.17
C PRO A 47 17.32 7.74 2.84
N THR A 48 18.50 7.37 3.37
CA THR A 48 19.50 8.35 3.80
C THR A 48 20.31 8.82 2.61
N GLY A 49 20.76 10.09 2.63
CA GLY A 49 21.59 10.68 1.57
C GLY A 49 21.01 11.96 1.00
N GLU A 50 21.53 12.35 -0.16
CA GLU A 50 21.10 13.58 -0.83
C GLU A 50 19.86 13.27 -1.69
N GLY A 51 18.67 13.76 -1.24
CA GLY A 51 17.42 13.73 -2.01
C GLY A 51 17.39 14.82 -3.10
N PRO A 52 16.23 15.16 -3.67
CA PRO A 52 14.94 14.59 -3.29
C PRO A 52 14.74 13.17 -3.85
N PHE A 53 14.08 12.32 -3.06
CA PHE A 53 13.78 10.93 -3.44
C PHE A 53 12.38 10.81 -4.03
N PRO A 54 12.15 9.91 -5.01
CA PRO A 54 10.80 9.49 -5.37
C PRO A 54 10.15 8.77 -4.19
N ALA A 55 8.81 8.77 -4.13
CA ALA A 55 8.07 8.12 -3.06
C ALA A 55 6.94 7.23 -3.58
N VAL A 56 6.53 6.25 -2.77
CA VAL A 56 5.45 5.32 -3.07
C VAL A 56 4.48 5.22 -1.89
N VAL A 57 3.19 5.40 -2.18
CA VAL A 57 2.09 5.11 -1.25
C VAL A 57 1.74 3.62 -1.36
N MET A 58 1.69 2.91 -0.22
CA MET A 58 1.42 1.48 -0.15
C MET A 58 0.08 1.23 0.54
N LEU A 59 -0.85 0.58 -0.17
CA LEU A 59 -2.24 0.34 0.21
C LEU A 59 -2.45 -1.15 0.49
N HIS A 60 -2.88 -1.48 1.71
CA HIS A 60 -3.07 -2.85 2.15
C HIS A 60 -4.39 -3.47 1.65
N GLY A 61 -4.46 -4.80 1.67
CA GLY A 61 -5.64 -5.57 1.30
C GLY A 61 -6.72 -5.61 2.38
N THR A 62 -7.82 -6.32 2.09
CA THR A 62 -8.99 -6.43 2.95
C THR A 62 -8.63 -7.02 4.31
N GLY A 63 -9.02 -6.30 5.36
CA GLY A 63 -8.84 -6.76 6.74
C GLY A 63 -7.38 -6.82 7.21
N SER A 64 -6.42 -6.37 6.39
CA SER A 64 -5.00 -6.33 6.73
C SER A 64 -4.62 -5.02 7.45
N THR A 65 -3.35 -4.71 7.52
CA THR A 65 -2.78 -3.50 8.11
C THR A 65 -1.73 -2.91 7.18
N ARG A 66 -1.18 -1.75 7.51
CA ARG A 66 -0.07 -1.14 6.74
C ARG A 66 1.16 -2.02 6.57
N ASP A 67 1.32 -3.07 7.38
CA ASP A 67 2.43 -4.02 7.27
C ASP A 67 2.14 -5.22 6.35
N GLU A 68 0.87 -5.44 6.02
CA GLU A 68 0.33 -6.47 5.15
C GLU A 68 0.49 -7.92 5.64
N ALA A 69 -0.05 -8.89 4.90
CA ALA A 69 0.05 -10.31 5.20
C ALA A 69 1.51 -10.72 5.41
N GLY A 70 1.78 -11.45 6.50
CA GLY A 70 3.13 -11.92 6.85
C GLY A 70 4.18 -10.80 6.94
N ASN A 71 3.78 -9.55 7.19
CA ASN A 71 4.63 -8.36 7.19
C ASN A 71 5.25 -8.03 5.81
N GLY A 72 4.56 -8.37 4.72
CA GLY A 72 5.09 -8.17 3.36
C GLY A 72 5.53 -6.75 3.06
N TYR A 73 4.73 -5.75 3.47
CA TYR A 73 5.11 -4.34 3.29
C TYR A 73 6.14 -3.86 4.32
N LEU A 74 6.18 -4.44 5.52
CA LEU A 74 7.24 -4.18 6.49
C LEU A 74 8.61 -4.59 5.94
N TYR A 75 8.69 -5.69 5.17
CA TYR A 75 9.92 -6.10 4.48
C TYR A 75 10.18 -5.30 3.21
N ALA A 76 9.14 -4.93 2.46
CA ALA A 76 9.30 -4.22 1.19
C ALA A 76 9.86 -2.80 1.38
N ALA A 77 9.34 -2.03 2.33
CA ALA A 77 9.68 -0.63 2.51
C ALA A 77 11.18 -0.37 2.73
N PRO A 78 11.88 -1.10 3.63
CA PRO A 78 13.33 -0.96 3.78
C PRO A 78 14.12 -1.31 2.51
N VAL A 79 13.70 -2.37 1.79
CA VAL A 79 14.38 -2.79 0.54
C VAL A 79 14.21 -1.73 -0.56
N LEU A 80 13.02 -1.13 -0.69
CA LEU A 80 12.78 -0.05 -1.64
C LEU A 80 13.67 1.16 -1.32
N ALA A 81 13.78 1.50 -0.06
CA ALA A 81 14.63 2.61 0.37
C ALA A 81 16.11 2.32 0.16
N GLU A 82 16.63 1.22 0.68
CA GLU A 82 18.06 0.91 0.71
C GLU A 82 18.62 0.55 -0.67
N LYS A 83 17.90 -0.29 -1.41
CA LYS A 83 18.38 -0.84 -2.69
C LYS A 83 18.00 0.00 -3.89
N TYR A 84 16.85 0.65 -3.85
CA TYR A 84 16.27 1.34 -5.01
C TYR A 84 16.17 2.86 -4.85
N GLY A 85 16.45 3.39 -3.65
CA GLY A 85 16.39 4.82 -3.38
C GLY A 85 14.98 5.40 -3.47
N VAL A 86 13.95 4.58 -3.16
CA VAL A 86 12.54 4.94 -3.20
C VAL A 86 12.01 5.03 -1.79
N ALA A 87 11.53 6.21 -1.38
CA ALA A 87 10.83 6.39 -0.12
C ALA A 87 9.44 5.75 -0.16
N THR A 88 8.91 5.36 1.01
CA THR A 88 7.58 4.75 1.09
C THR A 88 6.76 5.34 2.22
N ILE A 89 5.46 5.32 2.06
CA ILE A 89 4.48 5.53 3.12
C ILE A 89 3.43 4.41 3.09
N ARG A 90 3.31 3.67 4.19
CA ARG A 90 2.32 2.63 4.42
C ARG A 90 1.23 3.17 5.32
N ILE A 91 -0.04 3.04 4.95
CA ILE A 91 -1.18 3.60 5.72
C ILE A 91 -2.09 2.50 6.25
N ASP A 92 -2.76 2.76 7.38
CA ASP A 92 -3.87 1.94 7.86
C ASP A 92 -5.20 2.60 7.45
N PHE A 93 -6.02 1.87 6.70
CA PHE A 93 -7.40 2.26 6.41
C PHE A 93 -8.30 2.18 7.66
N PRO A 94 -9.48 2.83 7.67
CA PRO A 94 -10.44 2.75 8.76
C PRO A 94 -10.66 1.31 9.26
N GLY A 95 -10.70 1.12 10.58
CA GLY A 95 -10.92 -0.16 11.23
C GLY A 95 -9.80 -1.18 11.14
N ASN A 96 -8.62 -0.80 10.62
CA ASN A 96 -7.46 -1.66 10.48
C ASN A 96 -6.24 -1.08 11.19
N GLY A 97 -5.32 -1.95 11.59
CA GLY A 97 -4.07 -1.58 12.25
C GLY A 97 -4.27 -0.68 13.46
N ASP A 98 -3.63 0.48 13.46
CA ASP A 98 -3.73 1.49 14.52
C ASP A 98 -4.86 2.51 14.27
N SER A 99 -5.67 2.36 13.19
CA SER A 99 -6.79 3.25 12.92
C SER A 99 -7.88 3.12 14.00
N THR A 100 -8.27 4.25 14.58
CA THR A 100 -9.39 4.33 15.52
C THR A 100 -10.73 4.65 14.85
N ALA A 101 -10.72 4.87 13.53
CA ALA A 101 -11.91 5.08 12.73
C ALA A 101 -12.68 3.77 12.56
N ASP A 102 -14.02 3.86 12.48
CA ASP A 102 -14.86 2.68 12.22
C ASP A 102 -14.65 2.18 10.78
N TYR A 103 -14.58 0.85 10.59
CA TYR A 103 -14.48 0.24 9.27
C TYR A 103 -15.67 0.60 8.36
N MET A 104 -16.82 0.92 8.91
CA MET A 104 -17.97 1.45 8.17
C MET A 104 -17.68 2.72 7.35
N LEU A 105 -16.58 3.42 7.65
CA LEU A 105 -16.11 4.59 6.90
C LEU A 105 -15.22 4.23 5.70
N TYR A 106 -14.81 2.97 5.59
CA TYR A 106 -14.03 2.49 4.45
C TYR A 106 -14.93 2.31 3.23
N THR A 107 -14.62 3.01 2.15
CA THR A 107 -15.28 2.99 0.84
C THR A 107 -14.23 3.24 -0.24
N PHE A 108 -14.53 3.01 -1.51
CA PHE A 108 -13.59 3.36 -2.59
C PHE A 108 -13.21 4.85 -2.57
N LYS A 109 -14.18 5.72 -2.30
CA LYS A 109 -13.92 7.18 -2.21
C LYS A 109 -13.02 7.53 -1.02
N SER A 110 -13.25 6.90 0.13
CA SER A 110 -12.40 7.15 1.29
C SER A 110 -11.00 6.60 1.08
N ALA A 111 -10.84 5.41 0.50
CA ALA A 111 -9.54 4.83 0.20
C ALA A 111 -8.71 5.69 -0.78
N VAL A 112 -9.35 6.19 -1.85
CA VAL A 112 -8.70 7.12 -2.79
C VAL A 112 -8.30 8.43 -2.11
N ALA A 113 -9.18 8.99 -1.25
CA ALA A 113 -8.87 10.20 -0.52
C ALA A 113 -7.73 10.00 0.50
N ASP A 114 -7.65 8.82 1.15
CA ASP A 114 -6.57 8.47 2.07
C ASP A 114 -5.24 8.28 1.33
N ALA A 115 -5.26 7.60 0.16
CA ALA A 115 -4.10 7.47 -0.70
C ALA A 115 -3.57 8.83 -1.17
N LYS A 116 -4.47 9.75 -1.55
CA LYS A 116 -4.13 11.13 -1.92
C LYS A 116 -3.54 11.90 -0.76
N ALA A 117 -4.14 11.82 0.43
CA ALA A 117 -3.62 12.50 1.62
C ALA A 117 -2.20 12.00 1.99
N ALA A 118 -1.94 10.68 1.83
CA ALA A 118 -0.61 10.13 2.01
C ALA A 118 0.39 10.64 0.96
N ALA A 119 -0.02 10.75 -0.30
CA ALA A 119 0.81 11.33 -1.36
C ALA A 119 1.12 12.82 -1.11
N GLU A 120 0.12 13.60 -0.70
CA GLU A 120 0.27 15.02 -0.36
C GLU A 120 1.19 15.21 0.86
N TYR A 121 1.09 14.33 1.87
CA TYR A 121 2.01 14.33 3.01
C TYR A 121 3.45 14.11 2.56
N MET A 122 3.70 13.08 1.73
CA MET A 122 5.04 12.80 1.21
C MET A 122 5.57 13.97 0.37
N ALA A 123 4.75 14.53 -0.53
CA ALA A 123 5.12 15.67 -1.36
C ALA A 123 5.47 16.93 -0.55
N GLY A 124 4.99 17.05 0.68
CA GLY A 124 5.30 18.14 1.61
C GLY A 124 6.64 18.03 2.32
N LEU A 125 7.36 16.90 2.19
CA LEU A 125 8.65 16.68 2.84
C LEU A 125 9.80 17.23 1.97
N ASP A 126 10.74 17.96 2.58
CA ASP A 126 11.85 18.65 1.88
C ASP A 126 12.77 17.69 1.07
N ASN A 127 12.85 16.43 1.48
CA ASN A 127 13.71 15.42 0.87
C ASN A 127 12.97 14.47 -0.11
N ILE A 128 11.70 14.75 -0.43
CA ILE A 128 10.89 14.00 -1.38
C ILE A 128 10.64 14.83 -2.64
N ASP A 129 10.75 14.19 -3.80
CA ASP A 129 10.34 14.76 -5.09
C ASP A 129 8.82 14.59 -5.26
N GLY A 130 8.05 15.62 -4.93
CA GLY A 130 6.60 15.60 -4.99
C GLY A 130 6.02 15.36 -6.41
N ASP A 131 6.81 15.55 -7.45
CA ASP A 131 6.43 15.26 -8.84
C ASP A 131 6.64 13.77 -9.22
N LYS A 132 7.23 12.98 -8.32
CA LYS A 132 7.62 11.57 -8.53
C LYS A 132 7.02 10.64 -7.47
N ILE A 133 5.70 10.67 -7.35
CA ILE A 133 4.97 9.81 -6.42
C ILE A 133 4.29 8.69 -7.18
N GLY A 134 4.57 7.46 -6.77
CA GLY A 134 3.88 6.25 -7.22
C GLY A 134 2.89 5.74 -6.18
N VAL A 135 2.12 4.75 -6.57
CA VAL A 135 1.22 4.02 -5.68
C VAL A 135 1.34 2.53 -5.91
N MET A 136 1.21 1.75 -4.86
CA MET A 136 1.05 0.31 -4.97
C MET A 136 -0.04 -0.20 -4.04
N GLY A 137 -0.62 -1.33 -4.40
CA GLY A 137 -1.61 -1.97 -3.57
C GLY A 137 -1.64 -3.48 -3.74
N TRP A 138 -1.97 -4.19 -2.66
CA TRP A 138 -2.08 -5.64 -2.61
C TRP A 138 -3.56 -6.04 -2.48
N SER A 139 -4.02 -7.02 -3.31
CA SER A 139 -5.40 -7.51 -3.28
C SER A 139 -6.40 -6.35 -3.47
N GLN A 140 -7.31 -6.10 -2.53
CA GLN A 140 -8.20 -4.93 -2.54
C GLN A 140 -7.44 -3.60 -2.55
N GLY A 141 -6.28 -3.50 -1.90
CA GLY A 141 -5.41 -2.32 -2.02
C GLY A 141 -4.98 -2.05 -3.47
N GLY A 142 -4.87 -3.11 -4.30
CA GLY A 142 -4.68 -2.98 -5.75
C GLY A 142 -5.88 -2.34 -6.46
N THR A 143 -7.09 -2.66 -6.03
CA THR A 143 -8.32 -1.99 -6.49
C THR A 143 -8.28 -0.50 -6.15
N ASP A 144 -7.95 -0.19 -4.90
CA ASP A 144 -7.87 1.20 -4.41
C ASP A 144 -6.77 1.98 -5.15
N ALA A 145 -5.64 1.34 -5.44
CA ALA A 145 -4.55 1.95 -6.22
C ALA A 145 -4.96 2.23 -7.68
N LEU A 146 -5.69 1.31 -8.32
CA LEU A 146 -6.25 1.51 -9.66
C LEU A 146 -7.23 2.69 -9.68
N LEU A 147 -8.15 2.75 -8.72
CA LEU A 147 -9.11 3.85 -8.59
C LEU A 147 -8.42 5.18 -8.25
N ALA A 148 -7.41 5.15 -7.38
CA ALA A 148 -6.62 6.34 -7.07
C ALA A 148 -5.92 6.90 -8.33
N CYS A 149 -5.37 6.05 -9.17
CA CYS A 149 -4.82 6.45 -10.46
C CYS A 149 -5.89 6.99 -11.42
N GLY A 150 -7.08 6.37 -11.48
CA GLY A 150 -8.15 6.78 -12.39
C GLY A 150 -8.84 8.09 -11.98
N TRP A 151 -9.09 8.28 -10.67
CA TRP A 151 -9.81 9.44 -10.16
C TRP A 151 -8.91 10.64 -9.82
N GLU A 152 -7.62 10.39 -9.52
CA GLU A 152 -6.61 11.40 -9.20
C GLU A 152 -5.39 11.29 -10.16
N PRO A 153 -5.60 11.39 -11.49
CA PRO A 153 -4.60 11.00 -12.50
C PRO A 153 -3.32 11.85 -12.46
N GLU A 154 -3.38 13.04 -11.87
CA GLU A 154 -2.20 13.91 -11.76
C GLU A 154 -1.34 13.59 -10.52
N THR A 155 -1.86 12.84 -9.56
CA THR A 155 -1.18 12.54 -8.29
C THR A 155 -0.12 11.46 -8.47
N PHE A 156 -0.47 10.35 -9.11
CA PHE A 156 0.39 9.18 -9.17
C PHE A 156 1.02 9.00 -10.56
N LYS A 157 2.35 8.82 -10.61
CA LYS A 157 3.13 8.74 -11.85
C LYS A 157 3.45 7.29 -12.27
N SER A 158 3.36 6.34 -11.34
CA SER A 158 3.64 4.92 -11.55
C SER A 158 2.78 4.06 -10.63
N LEU A 159 2.30 2.93 -11.11
CA LEU A 159 1.42 2.01 -10.38
C LEU A 159 2.02 0.60 -10.34
N VAL A 160 1.97 -0.02 -9.16
CA VAL A 160 2.22 -1.46 -9.01
C VAL A 160 1.02 -2.11 -8.32
N THR A 161 0.56 -3.25 -8.82
CA THR A 161 -0.42 -4.08 -8.12
C THR A 161 0.19 -5.43 -7.75
N TRP A 162 -0.05 -5.87 -6.52
CA TRP A 162 0.26 -7.19 -6.01
C TRP A 162 -1.06 -7.96 -5.88
N ALA A 163 -1.28 -8.95 -6.75
CA ALA A 163 -2.52 -9.73 -6.79
C ALA A 163 -3.76 -8.81 -6.75
N GLY A 164 -3.80 -7.75 -7.57
CA GLY A 164 -4.87 -6.75 -7.55
C GLY A 164 -6.22 -7.33 -7.97
N ALA A 165 -7.30 -6.98 -7.24
CA ALA A 165 -8.64 -7.52 -7.37
C ALA A 165 -9.63 -6.51 -7.98
N PRO A 166 -9.57 -6.18 -9.29
CA PRO A 166 -10.41 -5.14 -9.87
C PRO A 166 -11.90 -5.50 -9.98
N ASP A 167 -12.26 -6.78 -9.83
CA ASP A 167 -13.67 -7.23 -9.78
C ASP A 167 -13.89 -8.27 -8.67
N MET A 168 -14.18 -7.78 -7.49
CA MET A 168 -14.35 -8.59 -6.27
C MET A 168 -15.62 -9.48 -6.32
N LYS A 169 -16.59 -9.17 -7.19
CA LYS A 169 -17.80 -9.99 -7.38
C LYS A 169 -17.49 -11.26 -8.15
N LEU A 170 -16.66 -11.17 -9.20
CA LEU A 170 -16.29 -12.33 -10.04
C LEU A 170 -15.39 -13.31 -9.31
N ASP A 171 -14.56 -12.82 -8.39
CA ASP A 171 -13.70 -13.67 -7.58
C ASP A 171 -14.44 -14.32 -6.38
N GLY A 172 -15.74 -14.03 -6.24
CA GLY A 172 -16.58 -14.62 -5.19
C GLY A 172 -16.33 -14.05 -3.79
N PHE A 173 -15.57 -12.96 -3.69
CA PHE A 173 -15.24 -12.30 -2.44
C PHE A 173 -16.43 -11.53 -1.84
N PHE A 174 -17.36 -11.05 -2.68
CA PHE A 174 -18.55 -10.32 -2.31
C PHE A 174 -19.76 -10.83 -3.10
N SER A 175 -20.72 -11.41 -2.39
CA SER A 175 -21.89 -12.08 -2.99
C SER A 175 -23.12 -11.17 -3.08
N GLU A 176 -24.11 -11.59 -3.87
CA GLU A 176 -25.44 -10.94 -3.91
C GLU A 176 -26.16 -11.08 -2.55
N GLU A 177 -25.90 -12.14 -1.77
CA GLU A 177 -26.47 -12.35 -0.44
C GLU A 177 -25.93 -11.30 0.55
N ASP A 178 -24.61 -11.08 0.55
CA ASP A 178 -23.96 -10.03 1.36
C ASP A 178 -24.49 -8.64 1.01
N TYR A 179 -24.69 -8.37 -0.30
CA TYR A 179 -25.27 -7.10 -0.75
C TYR A 179 -26.73 -6.92 -0.30
N ASN A 180 -27.53 -7.99 -0.33
CA ASN A 180 -28.90 -7.92 0.15
C ASN A 180 -28.96 -7.73 1.67
N GLU A 181 -28.09 -8.40 2.43
CA GLU A 181 -27.93 -8.16 3.86
C GLU A 181 -27.57 -6.70 4.16
N ALA A 182 -26.59 -6.14 3.43
CA ALA A 182 -26.22 -4.74 3.59
C ALA A 182 -27.37 -3.77 3.26
N LYS A 183 -28.21 -4.07 2.25
CA LYS A 183 -29.41 -3.26 1.96
C LYS A 183 -30.46 -3.27 3.06
N GLU A 184 -30.59 -4.39 3.76
CA GLU A 184 -31.56 -4.52 4.87
C GLU A 184 -31.07 -3.88 6.16
N ASN A 185 -29.78 -4.04 6.47
CA ASN A 185 -29.21 -3.68 7.78
C ASN A 185 -28.35 -2.41 7.75
N GLY A 186 -27.99 -1.90 6.56
CA GLY A 186 -27.02 -0.83 6.35
C GLY A 186 -25.56 -1.31 6.29
N PHE A 187 -25.32 -2.59 6.58
CA PHE A 187 -24.04 -3.27 6.49
C PHE A 187 -24.23 -4.79 6.38
N PHE A 188 -23.19 -5.51 5.97
CA PHE A 188 -23.06 -6.94 6.19
C PHE A 188 -21.84 -7.25 7.05
N VAL A 189 -21.79 -8.45 7.64
CA VAL A 189 -20.68 -8.88 8.48
C VAL A 189 -19.72 -9.73 7.66
N MET A 190 -18.52 -9.23 7.45
CA MET A 190 -17.44 -9.99 6.79
C MET A 190 -16.63 -10.74 7.85
N GLU A 191 -16.63 -12.06 7.75
CA GLU A 191 -15.93 -12.95 8.67
C GLU A 191 -14.50 -13.25 8.16
N PHE A 192 -13.57 -13.40 9.08
CA PHE A 192 -12.17 -13.73 8.81
C PHE A 192 -11.67 -14.81 9.77
N ASP A 193 -10.79 -15.68 9.29
CA ASP A 193 -10.14 -16.68 10.14
C ASP A 193 -8.96 -16.12 10.96
N PHE A 194 -8.43 -14.95 10.56
CA PHE A 194 -7.20 -14.37 11.10
C PHE A 194 -7.41 -13.09 11.94
N ARG A 195 -8.62 -12.58 12.01
CA ARG A 195 -9.00 -11.39 12.80
C ARG A 195 -10.47 -11.43 13.18
N ASP A 196 -10.91 -10.50 14.03
CA ASP A 196 -12.31 -10.28 14.31
C ASP A 196 -13.06 -9.81 13.05
N SER A 197 -14.35 -10.17 12.94
CA SER A 197 -15.23 -9.78 11.84
C SER A 197 -15.35 -8.25 11.72
N LEU A 198 -15.63 -7.79 10.48
CA LEU A 198 -15.82 -6.39 10.16
C LEU A 198 -17.26 -6.13 9.70
N ASN A 199 -17.83 -5.02 10.14
CA ASN A 199 -19.07 -4.50 9.56
C ASN A 199 -18.72 -3.70 8.31
N VAL A 200 -19.13 -4.23 7.16
CA VAL A 200 -18.89 -3.59 5.85
C VAL A 200 -20.11 -2.79 5.44
N SER A 201 -19.94 -1.50 5.21
CA SER A 201 -21.05 -0.57 4.96
C SER A 201 -21.78 -0.85 3.64
N LEU A 202 -23.06 -0.50 3.58
CA LEU A 202 -23.82 -0.51 2.32
C LEU A 202 -23.15 0.40 1.27
N GLU A 203 -22.51 1.51 1.65
CA GLU A 203 -21.83 2.40 0.71
C GLU A 203 -20.67 1.68 0.02
N TRP A 204 -19.85 0.92 0.75
CA TRP A 204 -18.81 0.07 0.16
C TRP A 204 -19.41 -0.99 -0.77
N CYS A 205 -20.51 -1.63 -0.35
CA CYS A 205 -21.20 -2.62 -1.17
C CYS A 205 -21.71 -2.00 -2.49
N ASP A 206 -22.29 -0.80 -2.42
CA ASP A 206 -22.73 -0.03 -3.59
C ASP A 206 -21.54 0.32 -4.51
N ASP A 207 -20.42 0.72 -3.94
CA ASP A 207 -19.18 1.01 -4.67
C ASP A 207 -18.71 -0.24 -5.44
N VAL A 208 -18.56 -1.39 -4.79
CA VAL A 208 -18.13 -2.65 -5.43
C VAL A 208 -19.13 -3.10 -6.49
N TRP A 209 -20.44 -2.98 -6.21
CA TRP A 209 -21.48 -3.48 -7.12
C TRP A 209 -21.61 -2.65 -8.39
N ASN A 210 -21.41 -1.34 -8.30
CA ASN A 210 -21.71 -0.40 -9.38
C ASN A 210 -20.47 0.17 -10.09
N THR A 211 -19.24 -0.08 -9.59
CA THR A 211 -18.03 0.46 -10.19
C THR A 211 -17.35 -0.57 -11.09
N ASP A 212 -17.12 -0.20 -12.33
CA ASP A 212 -16.18 -0.89 -13.21
C ASP A 212 -14.78 -0.27 -13.01
N VAL A 213 -13.98 -0.92 -12.16
CA VAL A 213 -12.68 -0.41 -11.72
C VAL A 213 -11.72 -0.21 -12.89
N LEU A 214 -11.68 -1.16 -13.84
CA LEU A 214 -10.81 -1.04 -15.00
C LEU A 214 -11.25 0.09 -15.94
N ALA A 215 -12.57 0.29 -16.11
CA ALA A 215 -13.08 1.40 -16.89
C ALA A 215 -12.80 2.76 -16.23
N GLU A 216 -12.90 2.86 -14.89
CA GLU A 216 -12.53 4.08 -14.16
C GLU A 216 -11.03 4.36 -14.27
N PHE A 217 -10.19 3.35 -14.11
CA PHE A 217 -8.74 3.45 -14.27
C PHE A 217 -8.34 3.95 -15.68
N GLN A 218 -8.94 3.40 -16.73
CA GLN A 218 -8.67 3.77 -18.11
C GLN A 218 -9.01 5.24 -18.46
N LYS A 219 -9.97 5.85 -17.75
CA LYS A 219 -10.44 7.21 -18.07
C LYS A 219 -9.39 8.29 -17.85
N GLY A 220 -8.51 8.12 -16.88
CA GLY A 220 -7.64 9.18 -16.42
C GLY A 220 -6.16 8.84 -16.42
N TYR A 221 -5.81 7.60 -16.18
CA TYR A 221 -4.41 7.23 -15.96
C TYR A 221 -3.67 6.88 -17.25
N THR A 222 -2.49 7.47 -17.42
CA THR A 222 -1.59 7.24 -18.58
C THR A 222 -0.18 6.80 -18.16
N GLY A 223 0.07 6.68 -16.87
CA GLY A 223 1.35 6.23 -16.33
C GLY A 223 1.58 4.72 -16.54
N PRO A 224 2.82 4.25 -16.32
CA PRO A 224 3.16 2.84 -16.44
C PRO A 224 2.60 2.01 -15.28
N VAL A 225 2.32 0.72 -15.56
CA VAL A 225 1.78 -0.26 -14.60
C VAL A 225 2.64 -1.52 -14.58
N LEU A 226 2.96 -2.01 -13.38
CA LEU A 226 3.43 -3.36 -13.17
C LEU A 226 2.38 -4.14 -12.37
N ALA A 227 1.79 -5.17 -12.97
CA ALA A 227 0.88 -6.07 -12.28
C ALA A 227 1.58 -7.39 -11.95
N ILE A 228 1.71 -7.71 -10.65
CA ILE A 228 2.38 -8.90 -10.14
C ILE A 228 1.33 -9.86 -9.58
N ALA A 229 1.40 -11.13 -9.96
CA ALA A 229 0.57 -12.20 -9.39
C ALA A 229 1.35 -13.51 -9.30
N GLY A 230 0.90 -14.39 -8.40
CA GLY A 230 1.35 -15.76 -8.33
C GLY A 230 0.60 -16.67 -9.29
N THR A 231 1.26 -17.68 -9.85
CA THR A 231 0.57 -18.63 -10.75
C THR A 231 -0.33 -19.61 -10.01
N LEU A 232 -0.26 -19.67 -8.67
CA LEU A 232 -1.11 -20.51 -7.81
C LEU A 232 -2.03 -19.65 -6.91
N ASP A 233 -2.27 -18.40 -7.26
CA ASP A 233 -3.25 -17.55 -6.56
C ASP A 233 -4.66 -18.10 -6.79
N ASP A 234 -5.28 -18.61 -5.72
CA ASP A 234 -6.62 -19.19 -5.70
C ASP A 234 -7.66 -18.23 -5.10
N THR A 235 -7.23 -17.05 -4.69
CA THR A 235 -8.07 -16.00 -4.12
C THR A 235 -8.43 -14.94 -5.16
N VAL A 236 -7.44 -14.45 -5.91
CA VAL A 236 -7.60 -13.53 -7.03
C VAL A 236 -6.99 -14.16 -8.28
N ASP A 237 -7.83 -14.49 -9.26
CA ASP A 237 -7.37 -15.13 -10.51
C ASP A 237 -6.22 -14.31 -11.14
N PRO A 238 -5.05 -14.91 -11.38
CA PRO A 238 -3.90 -14.23 -11.99
C PRO A 238 -4.20 -13.53 -13.33
N VAL A 239 -5.27 -13.94 -14.02
CA VAL A 239 -5.76 -13.29 -15.25
C VAL A 239 -6.08 -11.80 -15.05
N TRP A 240 -6.41 -11.38 -13.83
CA TRP A 240 -6.66 -9.97 -13.54
C TRP A 240 -5.42 -9.10 -13.72
N SER A 241 -4.22 -9.62 -13.45
CA SER A 241 -2.98 -8.91 -13.75
C SER A 241 -2.78 -8.66 -15.24
N GLU A 242 -3.18 -9.60 -16.11
CA GLU A 242 -3.18 -9.38 -17.56
C GLU A 242 -4.19 -8.30 -17.95
N LYS A 243 -5.42 -8.38 -17.43
CA LYS A 243 -6.48 -7.40 -17.73
C LYS A 243 -6.14 -5.99 -17.24
N ILE A 244 -5.47 -5.85 -16.09
CA ILE A 244 -4.97 -4.55 -15.59
C ILE A 244 -3.98 -3.95 -16.60
N VAL A 245 -3.04 -4.74 -17.10
CA VAL A 245 -2.05 -4.29 -18.08
C VAL A 245 -2.71 -4.00 -19.44
N GLU A 246 -3.66 -4.83 -19.88
CA GLU A 246 -4.46 -4.58 -21.11
C GLU A 246 -5.28 -3.29 -21.03
N ALA A 247 -5.73 -2.93 -19.81
CA ALA A 247 -6.44 -1.67 -19.57
C ALA A 247 -5.51 -0.44 -19.60
N SER A 248 -4.20 -0.62 -19.45
CA SER A 248 -3.23 0.48 -19.49
C SER A 248 -2.96 0.94 -20.93
N SER A 249 -2.90 2.26 -21.11
CA SER A 249 -2.48 2.86 -22.39
C SER A 249 -0.97 3.04 -22.51
N ASN A 250 -0.19 2.72 -21.47
CA ASN A 250 1.25 2.96 -21.43
C ASN A 250 2.03 1.73 -21.91
N GLU A 251 2.89 1.89 -22.90
CA GLU A 251 3.67 0.81 -23.51
C GLU A 251 4.72 0.18 -22.56
N ALA A 252 5.08 0.86 -21.47
CA ALA A 252 5.97 0.32 -20.44
C ALA A 252 5.25 -0.58 -19.42
N SER A 253 3.92 -0.68 -19.52
CA SER A 253 3.12 -1.53 -18.65
C SER A 253 3.37 -3.00 -18.95
N LYS A 254 3.47 -3.81 -17.87
CA LYS A 254 3.78 -5.24 -17.97
C LYS A 254 3.23 -6.05 -16.82
N THR A 255 2.98 -7.32 -17.06
CA THR A 255 2.72 -8.32 -16.03
C THR A 255 4.03 -8.98 -15.57
N TYR A 256 4.04 -9.43 -14.33
CA TYR A 256 5.09 -10.28 -13.80
C TYR A 256 4.48 -11.42 -12.98
N PHE A 257 4.52 -12.63 -13.54
CA PHE A 257 4.04 -13.82 -12.84
C PHE A 257 5.19 -14.50 -12.11
N ILE A 258 4.95 -14.87 -10.83
CA ILE A 258 5.89 -15.64 -10.02
C ILE A 258 5.34 -17.04 -9.94
N GLU A 259 6.10 -17.98 -10.50
CA GLU A 259 5.72 -19.39 -10.59
C GLU A 259 5.62 -20.03 -9.20
N GLY A 260 4.51 -20.74 -8.94
CA GLY A 260 4.28 -21.45 -7.68
C GLY A 260 3.90 -20.55 -6.49
N MET A 261 3.73 -19.26 -6.71
CA MET A 261 3.34 -18.31 -5.66
C MET A 261 1.82 -18.24 -5.49
N ASP A 262 1.35 -18.22 -4.25
CA ASP A 262 -0.04 -18.06 -3.85
C ASP A 262 -0.44 -16.57 -3.69
N HIS A 263 -1.70 -16.30 -3.26
CA HIS A 263 -2.21 -14.95 -3.02
C HIS A 263 -1.41 -14.17 -1.99
N THR A 264 -0.88 -14.85 -1.00
CA THR A 264 -0.11 -14.25 0.10
C THR A 264 1.38 -14.14 -0.18
N PHE A 265 1.81 -14.36 -1.42
CA PHE A 265 3.23 -14.33 -1.82
C PHE A 265 4.07 -15.36 -1.07
N ASN A 266 3.45 -16.49 -0.74
CA ASN A 266 4.03 -17.60 0.02
C ASN A 266 4.62 -17.20 1.39
N VAL A 267 4.22 -16.06 1.96
CA VAL A 267 4.78 -15.57 3.24
C VAL A 267 4.53 -16.51 4.42
N PHE A 268 3.53 -17.40 4.29
CA PHE A 268 3.22 -18.42 5.30
C PHE A 268 3.74 -19.82 4.92
N ALA A 269 4.26 -19.99 3.70
CA ALA A 269 4.70 -21.27 3.16
C ALA A 269 6.23 -21.39 3.00
N GLU A 270 6.92 -20.26 2.79
CA GLU A 270 8.37 -20.21 2.55
C GLU A 270 9.10 -19.58 3.75
N GLU A 271 10.06 -20.33 4.34
CA GLU A 271 10.88 -19.84 5.46
C GLU A 271 11.82 -18.68 5.03
N ASP A 272 12.31 -18.70 3.79
CA ASP A 272 13.23 -17.69 3.24
C ASP A 272 12.54 -16.54 2.50
N LEU A 273 11.20 -16.55 2.42
CA LEU A 273 10.38 -15.54 1.76
C LEU A 273 10.80 -15.24 0.31
N HIS A 274 11.31 -16.26 -0.40
CA HIS A 274 11.88 -16.10 -1.74
C HIS A 274 10.88 -15.48 -2.73
N SER A 275 9.63 -15.94 -2.75
CA SER A 275 8.59 -15.43 -3.61
C SER A 275 8.28 -13.97 -3.31
N LEU A 276 8.17 -13.61 -2.03
CA LEU A 276 7.97 -12.22 -1.59
C LEU A 276 9.12 -11.32 -2.05
N TYR A 277 10.38 -11.73 -1.82
CA TYR A 277 11.54 -10.92 -2.23
C TYR A 277 11.65 -10.78 -3.75
N ASN A 278 11.20 -11.73 -4.55
CA ASN A 278 11.10 -11.61 -6.00
C ASN A 278 10.09 -10.51 -6.40
N ALA A 279 8.94 -10.44 -5.71
CA ALA A 279 7.96 -9.38 -5.93
C ALA A 279 8.48 -8.00 -5.50
N ILE A 280 9.16 -7.93 -4.34
CA ILE A 280 9.79 -6.70 -3.83
C ILE A 280 10.83 -6.18 -4.82
N ASP A 281 11.70 -7.04 -5.31
CA ASP A 281 12.77 -6.66 -6.26
C ASP A 281 12.18 -6.18 -7.61
N ALA A 282 11.16 -6.86 -8.12
CA ALA A 282 10.47 -6.43 -9.35
C ALA A 282 9.79 -5.06 -9.16
N THR A 283 9.15 -4.85 -8.00
CA THR A 283 8.51 -3.59 -7.62
C THR A 283 9.53 -2.45 -7.53
N GLY A 284 10.61 -2.65 -6.77
CA GLY A 284 11.64 -1.63 -6.57
C GLY A 284 12.34 -1.25 -7.87
N ALA A 285 12.69 -2.24 -8.69
CA ALA A 285 13.29 -1.98 -10.00
C ALA A 285 12.34 -1.18 -10.93
N PHE A 286 11.04 -1.49 -10.91
CA PHE A 286 10.05 -0.80 -11.71
C PHE A 286 9.88 0.66 -11.27
N PHE A 287 9.70 0.93 -9.97
CA PHE A 287 9.60 2.29 -9.48
C PHE A 287 10.88 3.10 -9.70
N ALA A 288 12.06 2.51 -9.48
CA ALA A 288 13.33 3.16 -9.76
C ALA A 288 13.53 3.50 -11.25
N GLU A 289 12.86 2.80 -12.16
CA GLU A 289 12.86 3.09 -13.60
C GLU A 289 11.84 4.16 -13.97
N THR A 290 10.64 4.10 -13.42
CA THR A 290 9.47 4.89 -13.86
C THR A 290 9.26 6.19 -13.10
N LEU A 291 9.89 6.36 -11.93
CA LEU A 291 9.89 7.57 -11.12
C LEU A 291 11.21 8.38 -11.22
N LYS A 292 11.93 8.27 -12.35
CA LYS A 292 13.20 9.01 -12.59
C LYS A 292 12.99 10.49 -12.85
#